data_5986df9890fd8c7bda0b56ee86df0482
#
_entry.id   5986df9890fd8c7bda0b56ee86df0482
#
_cell.length_a   1.000
_cell.length_b   1.000
_cell.length_c   1.000
_cell.angle_alpha   90.00
_cell.angle_beta   90.00
_cell.angle_gamma   90.00
#
_symmetry.space_group_name_H-M   'P 1'
#
loop_
_entity.id
_entity.type
_entity.pdbx_description
1 polymer ?
#
loop_
_entity_poly.entity_id
_entity_poly.type
_entity_poly.pdbx_seq_one_letter_code
_entity_poly.pdbx_strand_id
1 'polypeptide(L)'
;MIPVSAALLQSALMNLDELREAIASGDPGRARPALARLVDVPADQAEPLLLLGLQQSDLLMRQLSCSGLGHKPTPAGWEPLVQALQHDEEVGVRAEAANALVSHGLERAWPLLLEAFRSDHEWLLRCSVLSAVAEHPEISGAQLLELSQLAIADPDGTVRVGGAEILSRVVREAQSGSELAQASRSALLALQQDSDHRVVAAALNGLQG
;
A
#
# COMPACT_ATOMS: atom_id res chain seq x y z
N MET A 1 -29.11 -19.47 30.80
CA MET A 1 -28.65 -19.33 29.40
C MET A 1 -29.73 -18.56 28.65
N ILE A 2 -29.55 -17.24 28.48
CA ILE A 2 -30.56 -16.36 27.86
C ILE A 2 -30.35 -16.51 26.33
N PRO A 3 -31.36 -16.88 25.55
CA PRO A 3 -31.24 -16.94 24.12
C PRO A 3 -31.00 -15.50 23.58
N VAL A 4 -29.87 -15.28 22.95
CA VAL A 4 -29.61 -14.05 22.20
C VAL A 4 -30.73 -13.97 21.15
N SER A 5 -31.58 -12.97 21.24
CA SER A 5 -32.75 -12.83 20.38
C SER A 5 -32.32 -12.75 18.93
N ALA A 6 -33.00 -13.53 18.06
CA ALA A 6 -32.79 -13.49 16.60
C ALA A 6 -32.96 -12.04 16.04
N ALA A 7 -33.73 -11.19 16.72
CA ALA A 7 -33.85 -9.78 16.38
C ALA A 7 -32.57 -8.95 16.62
N LEU A 8 -31.75 -9.30 17.62
CA LEU A 8 -30.46 -8.67 17.82
C LEU A 8 -29.43 -9.13 16.77
N LEU A 9 -29.52 -10.39 16.33
CA LEU A 9 -28.72 -10.90 15.20
C LEU A 9 -29.20 -10.29 13.86
N GLN A 10 -30.50 -10.05 13.68
CA GLN A 10 -31.03 -9.38 12.49
C GLN A 10 -30.73 -7.87 12.47
N SER A 11 -30.64 -7.20 13.61
CA SER A 11 -30.22 -5.78 13.65
C SER A 11 -28.71 -5.60 13.49
N ALA A 12 -27.93 -6.65 13.77
CA ALA A 12 -26.47 -6.69 13.53
C ALA A 12 -26.13 -7.13 12.10
N LEU A 13 -27.04 -7.78 11.38
CA LEU A 13 -26.95 -7.96 9.94
C LEU A 13 -27.17 -6.59 9.28
N MET A 14 -26.08 -5.87 9.05
CA MET A 14 -26.14 -4.73 8.14
C MET A 14 -26.84 -5.22 6.87
N ASN A 15 -27.90 -4.51 6.49
CA ASN A 15 -28.61 -4.83 5.28
C ASN A 15 -27.67 -4.60 4.09
N LEU A 16 -27.07 -5.67 3.58
CA LEU A 16 -26.13 -5.63 2.45
C LEU A 16 -26.76 -4.98 1.22
N ASP A 17 -28.08 -5.09 1.08
CA ASP A 17 -28.81 -4.44 0.00
C ASP A 17 -28.80 -2.93 0.15
N GLU A 18 -28.97 -2.40 1.37
CA GLU A 18 -28.85 -0.96 1.64
C GLU A 18 -27.43 -0.43 1.36
N LEU A 19 -26.38 -1.20 1.74
CA LEU A 19 -24.99 -0.84 1.42
C LEU A 19 -24.76 -0.85 -0.09
N ARG A 20 -25.27 -1.86 -0.79
CA ARG A 20 -25.20 -1.97 -2.24
C ARG A 20 -25.88 -0.78 -2.91
N GLU A 21 -27.12 -0.45 -2.52
CA GLU A 21 -27.86 0.69 -3.05
C GLU A 21 -27.13 2.02 -2.81
N ALA A 22 -26.56 2.19 -1.61
CA ALA A 22 -25.81 3.39 -1.26
C ALA A 22 -24.56 3.53 -2.15
N ILE A 23 -23.79 2.46 -2.34
CA ILE A 23 -22.57 2.46 -3.19
C ILE A 23 -22.96 2.65 -4.66
N ALA A 24 -23.98 1.93 -5.15
CA ALA A 24 -24.45 2.02 -6.53
C ALA A 24 -25.06 3.38 -6.89
N SER A 25 -25.52 4.15 -5.89
CA SER A 25 -26.10 5.47 -6.14
C SER A 25 -25.13 6.48 -6.74
N GLY A 26 -23.81 6.26 -6.59
CA GLY A 26 -22.77 7.20 -6.99
C GLY A 26 -22.74 8.50 -6.16
N ASP A 27 -23.64 8.66 -5.18
CA ASP A 27 -23.63 9.79 -4.26
C ASP A 27 -22.53 9.59 -3.19
N PRO A 28 -21.47 10.40 -3.19
CA PRO A 28 -20.36 10.25 -2.25
C PRO A 28 -20.80 10.35 -0.78
N GLY A 29 -21.83 11.13 -0.49
CA GLY A 29 -22.38 11.30 0.86
C GLY A 29 -23.02 10.02 1.42
N ARG A 30 -23.55 9.16 0.55
CA ARG A 30 -24.12 7.85 0.91
C ARG A 30 -23.11 6.71 0.77
N ALA A 31 -22.36 6.72 -0.31
CA ALA A 31 -21.50 5.61 -0.70
C ALA A 31 -20.23 5.49 0.16
N ARG A 32 -19.55 6.59 0.48
CA ARG A 32 -18.33 6.56 1.30
C ARG A 32 -18.57 5.99 2.70
N PRO A 33 -19.61 6.41 3.46
CA PRO A 33 -19.94 5.76 4.72
C PRO A 33 -20.31 4.28 4.57
N ALA A 34 -21.00 3.90 3.48
CA ALA A 34 -21.34 2.51 3.20
C ALA A 34 -20.07 1.65 2.96
N LEU A 35 -19.12 2.14 2.16
CA LEU A 35 -17.84 1.48 1.93
C LEU A 35 -17.03 1.34 3.23
N ALA A 36 -16.96 2.39 4.05
CA ALA A 36 -16.27 2.33 5.34
C ALA A 36 -16.84 1.26 6.28
N ARG A 37 -18.14 1.01 6.24
CA ARG A 37 -18.79 -0.05 7.05
C ARG A 37 -18.47 -1.46 6.60
N LEU A 38 -17.93 -1.66 5.40
CA LEU A 38 -17.56 -2.99 4.91
C LEU A 38 -16.39 -3.60 5.71
N VAL A 39 -15.71 -2.83 6.54
CA VAL A 39 -14.69 -3.36 7.47
C VAL A 39 -15.25 -4.45 8.38
N ASP A 40 -16.51 -4.31 8.80
CA ASP A 40 -17.19 -5.25 9.70
C ASP A 40 -17.92 -6.39 8.96
N VAL A 41 -17.94 -6.37 7.63
CA VAL A 41 -18.60 -7.37 6.78
C VAL A 41 -17.62 -8.50 6.44
N PRO A 42 -18.02 -9.80 6.46
CA PRO A 42 -17.19 -10.90 5.98
C PRO A 42 -16.66 -10.68 4.55
N ALA A 43 -15.44 -11.18 4.28
CA ALA A 43 -14.73 -10.89 3.03
C ALA A 43 -15.54 -11.29 1.77
N ASP A 44 -16.16 -12.46 1.78
CA ASP A 44 -16.99 -12.98 0.69
C ASP A 44 -18.22 -12.14 0.38
N GLN A 45 -18.77 -11.45 1.38
CA GLN A 45 -19.91 -10.55 1.25
C GLN A 45 -19.47 -9.11 0.94
N ALA A 46 -18.33 -8.68 1.45
CA ALA A 46 -17.79 -7.34 1.21
C ALA A 46 -17.21 -7.19 -0.20
N GLU A 47 -16.54 -8.23 -0.73
CA GLU A 47 -15.88 -8.23 -2.02
C GLU A 47 -16.74 -7.67 -3.16
N PRO A 48 -17.97 -8.19 -3.43
CA PRO A 48 -18.77 -7.68 -4.55
C PRO A 48 -19.17 -6.21 -4.38
N LEU A 49 -19.23 -5.70 -3.16
CA LEU A 49 -19.52 -4.30 -2.86
C LEU A 49 -18.29 -3.41 -3.01
N LEU A 50 -17.11 -3.91 -2.65
CA LEU A 50 -15.84 -3.24 -2.87
C LEU A 50 -15.53 -3.14 -4.38
N LEU A 51 -15.78 -4.22 -5.14
CA LEU A 51 -15.65 -4.22 -6.59
C LEU A 51 -16.62 -3.23 -7.27
N LEU A 52 -17.83 -3.07 -6.74
CA LEU A 52 -18.77 -2.05 -7.19
C LEU A 52 -18.24 -0.63 -6.89
N GLY A 53 -17.63 -0.43 -5.75
CA GLY A 53 -17.02 0.85 -5.36
C GLY A 53 -15.84 1.25 -6.24
N LEU A 54 -15.04 0.30 -6.74
CA LEU A 54 -13.97 0.55 -7.70
C LEU A 54 -14.46 1.09 -9.05
N GLN A 55 -15.70 0.85 -9.42
CA GLN A 55 -16.30 1.30 -10.68
C GLN A 55 -16.91 2.72 -10.60
N GLN A 56 -16.86 3.35 -9.43
CA GLN A 56 -17.45 4.67 -9.26
C GLN A 56 -16.53 5.79 -9.77
N SER A 57 -17.13 6.90 -10.18
CA SER A 57 -16.38 8.06 -10.67
C SER A 57 -15.65 8.83 -9.56
N ASP A 58 -16.12 8.73 -8.32
CA ASP A 58 -15.52 9.41 -7.17
C ASP A 58 -14.22 8.74 -6.74
N LEU A 59 -13.12 9.49 -6.72
CA LEU A 59 -11.78 8.96 -6.39
C LEU A 59 -11.71 8.37 -4.97
N LEU A 60 -12.38 8.96 -3.98
CA LEU A 60 -12.34 8.45 -2.60
C LEU A 60 -13.13 7.13 -2.45
N MET A 61 -14.16 6.93 -3.27
CA MET A 61 -14.86 5.65 -3.32
C MET A 61 -13.94 4.56 -3.87
N ARG A 62 -13.17 4.84 -4.93
CA ARG A 62 -12.19 3.90 -5.48
C ARG A 62 -11.05 3.63 -4.51
N GLN A 63 -10.52 4.66 -3.83
CA GLN A 63 -9.49 4.48 -2.78
C GLN A 63 -9.98 3.61 -1.63
N LEU A 64 -11.17 3.91 -1.06
CA LEU A 64 -11.76 3.09 0.02
C LEU A 64 -11.99 1.64 -0.42
N SER A 65 -12.32 1.43 -1.70
CA SER A 65 -12.50 0.09 -2.25
C SER A 65 -11.16 -0.65 -2.39
N CYS A 66 -10.10 -0.01 -2.87
CA CYS A 66 -8.75 -0.59 -2.87
C CYS A 66 -8.31 -0.97 -1.46
N SER A 67 -8.46 -0.04 -0.49
CA SER A 67 -8.14 -0.28 0.91
C SER A 67 -8.92 -1.47 1.48
N GLY A 68 -10.22 -1.52 1.23
CA GLY A 68 -11.08 -2.62 1.65
C GLY A 68 -10.65 -3.97 1.08
N LEU A 69 -10.29 -4.03 -0.20
CA LEU A 69 -9.76 -5.24 -0.84
C LEU A 69 -8.39 -5.64 -0.29
N GLY A 70 -7.56 -4.70 0.13
CA GLY A 70 -6.30 -4.96 0.82
C GLY A 70 -6.50 -5.53 2.23
N HIS A 71 -7.50 -5.05 2.98
CA HIS A 71 -7.85 -5.58 4.31
C HIS A 71 -8.55 -6.94 4.25
N LYS A 72 -9.16 -7.28 3.13
CA LYS A 72 -9.92 -8.51 2.91
C LYS A 72 -9.47 -9.19 1.61
N PRO A 73 -8.21 -9.69 1.55
CA PRO A 73 -7.67 -10.25 0.33
C PRO A 73 -8.48 -11.47 -0.11
N THR A 74 -8.93 -11.42 -1.35
CA THR A 74 -9.69 -12.49 -2.01
C THR A 74 -9.12 -12.72 -3.41
N PRO A 75 -9.26 -13.90 -4.00
CA PRO A 75 -8.78 -14.15 -5.35
C PRO A 75 -9.37 -13.20 -6.41
N ALA A 76 -10.64 -12.79 -6.27
CA ALA A 76 -11.31 -11.92 -7.22
C ALA A 76 -10.88 -10.43 -7.07
N GLY A 77 -10.37 -10.01 -5.92
CA GLY A 77 -9.85 -8.66 -5.70
C GLY A 77 -8.52 -8.37 -6.40
N TRP A 78 -7.76 -9.41 -6.75
CA TRP A 78 -6.41 -9.23 -7.32
C TRP A 78 -6.40 -8.46 -8.63
N GLU A 79 -7.09 -8.96 -9.66
CA GLU A 79 -7.06 -8.36 -10.99
C GLU A 79 -7.59 -6.92 -11.02
N PRO A 80 -8.71 -6.59 -10.35
CA PRO A 80 -9.15 -5.21 -10.20
C PRO A 80 -8.15 -4.28 -9.53
N LEU A 81 -7.38 -4.75 -8.54
CA LEU A 81 -6.31 -3.97 -7.93
C LEU A 81 -5.13 -3.76 -8.88
N VAL A 82 -4.76 -4.76 -9.69
CA VAL A 82 -3.74 -4.60 -10.74
C VAL A 82 -4.17 -3.56 -11.77
N GLN A 83 -5.42 -3.60 -12.22
CA GLN A 83 -5.97 -2.61 -13.14
C GLN A 83 -5.97 -1.21 -12.51
N ALA A 84 -6.36 -1.08 -11.25
CA ALA A 84 -6.31 0.20 -10.52
C ALA A 84 -4.88 0.74 -10.42
N LEU A 85 -3.89 -0.10 -10.06
CA LEU A 85 -2.49 0.30 -9.99
C LEU A 85 -1.95 0.82 -11.33
N GLN A 86 -2.30 0.14 -12.42
CA GLN A 86 -1.70 0.42 -13.73
C GLN A 86 -2.41 1.53 -14.50
N HIS A 87 -3.70 1.72 -14.27
CA HIS A 87 -4.52 2.50 -15.20
C HIS A 87 -5.45 3.54 -14.56
N ASP A 88 -5.59 3.58 -13.23
CA ASP A 88 -6.44 4.61 -12.64
C ASP A 88 -5.83 6.00 -12.89
N GLU A 89 -6.66 6.95 -13.30
CA GLU A 89 -6.25 8.32 -13.58
C GLU A 89 -5.71 9.05 -12.33
N GLU A 90 -6.21 8.68 -11.16
CA GLU A 90 -5.90 9.32 -9.89
C GLU A 90 -4.73 8.62 -9.18
N VAL A 91 -3.64 9.33 -8.97
CA VAL A 91 -2.46 8.79 -8.28
C VAL A 91 -2.77 8.23 -6.90
N GLY A 92 -3.72 8.83 -6.17
CA GLY A 92 -4.14 8.35 -4.86
C GLY A 92 -4.79 6.96 -4.91
N VAL A 93 -5.51 6.64 -5.99
CA VAL A 93 -6.09 5.30 -6.21
C VAL A 93 -4.99 4.30 -6.59
N ARG A 94 -4.07 4.69 -7.49
CA ARG A 94 -2.92 3.83 -7.84
C ARG A 94 -2.07 3.51 -6.60
N ALA A 95 -1.81 4.51 -5.75
CA ALA A 95 -1.06 4.35 -4.51
C ALA A 95 -1.74 3.39 -3.53
N GLU A 96 -3.06 3.50 -3.35
CA GLU A 96 -3.81 2.61 -2.48
C GLU A 96 -3.89 1.18 -3.04
N ALA A 97 -3.99 1.04 -4.36
CA ALA A 97 -3.91 -0.26 -5.03
C ALA A 97 -2.55 -0.94 -4.83
N ALA A 98 -1.44 -0.17 -4.86
CA ALA A 98 -0.10 -0.68 -4.54
C ALA A 98 -0.04 -1.25 -3.12
N ASN A 99 -0.55 -0.51 -2.13
CA ASN A 99 -0.64 -0.96 -0.74
C ASN A 99 -1.48 -2.23 -0.60
N ALA A 100 -2.64 -2.26 -1.25
CA ALA A 100 -3.56 -3.39 -1.20
C ALA A 100 -2.97 -4.67 -1.80
N LEU A 101 -2.24 -4.57 -2.91
CA LEU A 101 -1.63 -5.73 -3.60
C LEU A 101 -0.61 -6.46 -2.73
N VAL A 102 0.11 -5.77 -1.87
CA VAL A 102 1.07 -6.40 -0.92
C VAL A 102 0.34 -7.38 0.00
N SER A 103 -0.86 -7.03 0.46
CA SER A 103 -1.68 -7.91 1.32
C SER A 103 -2.19 -9.16 0.60
N HIS A 104 -2.22 -9.16 -0.73
CA HIS A 104 -2.56 -10.34 -1.55
C HIS A 104 -1.37 -11.29 -1.81
N GLY A 105 -0.19 -10.95 -1.31
CA GLY A 105 1.03 -11.73 -1.41
C GLY A 105 2.18 -10.97 -2.07
N LEU A 106 3.21 -10.70 -1.28
CA LEU A 106 4.36 -9.89 -1.71
C LEU A 106 5.07 -10.46 -2.94
N GLU A 107 5.32 -11.77 -2.97
CA GLU A 107 6.04 -12.42 -4.08
C GLU A 107 5.36 -12.14 -5.42
N ARG A 108 4.03 -12.26 -5.45
CA ARG A 108 3.22 -11.99 -6.65
C ARG A 108 3.13 -10.50 -6.96
N ALA A 109 3.06 -9.64 -5.94
CA ALA A 109 2.92 -8.20 -6.10
C ALA A 109 4.25 -7.53 -6.50
N TRP A 110 5.39 -8.07 -6.06
CA TRP A 110 6.72 -7.47 -6.21
C TRP A 110 7.03 -6.96 -7.63
N PRO A 111 6.91 -7.77 -8.71
CA PRO A 111 7.23 -7.28 -10.05
C PRO A 111 6.34 -6.12 -10.48
N LEU A 112 5.07 -6.11 -10.08
CA LEU A 112 4.13 -5.02 -10.40
C LEU A 112 4.48 -3.74 -9.66
N LEU A 113 4.84 -3.85 -8.38
CA LEU A 113 5.26 -2.71 -7.56
C LEU A 113 6.56 -2.09 -8.08
N LEU A 114 7.52 -2.92 -8.45
CA LEU A 114 8.80 -2.46 -8.99
C LEU A 114 8.63 -1.77 -10.35
N GLU A 115 7.75 -2.30 -11.21
CA GLU A 115 7.40 -1.67 -12.48
C GLU A 115 6.67 -0.34 -12.27
N ALA A 116 5.68 -0.30 -11.37
CA ALA A 116 4.98 0.93 -11.02
C ALA A 116 5.94 2.00 -10.46
N PHE A 117 6.88 1.59 -9.60
CA PHE A 117 7.92 2.50 -9.08
C PHE A 117 8.79 3.10 -10.18
N ARG A 118 9.14 2.32 -11.20
CA ARG A 118 10.01 2.75 -12.31
C ARG A 118 9.29 3.63 -13.34
N SER A 119 8.01 3.34 -13.59
CA SER A 119 7.26 3.94 -14.71
C SER A 119 6.37 5.10 -14.32
N ASP A 120 5.87 5.18 -13.08
CA ASP A 120 4.97 6.24 -12.65
C ASP A 120 5.74 7.55 -12.38
N HIS A 121 5.20 8.64 -12.89
CA HIS A 121 5.83 9.96 -12.76
C HIS A 121 5.49 10.65 -11.42
N GLU A 122 4.51 10.14 -10.68
CA GLU A 122 4.04 10.74 -9.45
C GLU A 122 4.83 10.23 -8.23
N TRP A 123 5.49 11.14 -7.54
CA TRP A 123 6.27 10.83 -6.33
C TRP A 123 5.44 10.12 -5.25
N LEU A 124 4.13 10.44 -5.17
CA LEU A 124 3.22 9.86 -4.19
C LEU A 124 3.09 8.35 -4.37
N LEU A 125 2.95 7.84 -5.60
CA LEU A 125 2.93 6.40 -5.85
C LEU A 125 4.25 5.75 -5.43
N ARG A 126 5.38 6.34 -5.82
CA ARG A 126 6.70 5.79 -5.46
C ARG A 126 6.90 5.74 -3.95
N CYS A 127 6.49 6.78 -3.20
CA CYS A 127 6.48 6.74 -1.74
C CYS A 127 5.55 5.66 -1.19
N SER A 128 4.37 5.47 -1.78
CA SER A 128 3.45 4.41 -1.35
C SER A 128 4.03 3.01 -1.56
N VAL A 129 4.72 2.77 -2.68
CA VAL A 129 5.43 1.49 -2.89
C VAL A 129 6.50 1.28 -1.83
N LEU A 130 7.32 2.29 -1.51
CA LEU A 130 8.32 2.20 -0.44
C LEU A 130 7.66 1.85 0.90
N SER A 131 6.60 2.58 1.26
CA SER A 131 5.89 2.36 2.53
C SER A 131 5.24 0.98 2.61
N ALA A 132 4.64 0.51 1.51
CA ALA A 132 3.97 -0.80 1.45
C ALA A 132 4.91 -1.97 1.75
N VAL A 133 6.18 -1.86 1.36
CA VAL A 133 7.16 -2.93 1.52
C VAL A 133 8.13 -2.73 2.68
N ALA A 134 8.29 -1.48 3.17
CA ALA A 134 9.32 -1.14 4.16
C ALA A 134 9.27 -1.99 5.44
N GLU A 135 8.08 -2.34 5.90
CA GLU A 135 7.87 -3.12 7.12
C GLU A 135 7.32 -4.54 6.86
N HIS A 136 7.25 -4.94 5.57
CA HIS A 136 6.68 -6.24 5.24
C HIS A 136 7.59 -7.38 5.74
N PRO A 137 7.05 -8.37 6.49
CA PRO A 137 7.88 -9.39 7.13
C PRO A 137 8.56 -10.36 6.15
N GLU A 138 7.98 -10.55 4.97
CA GLU A 138 8.48 -11.49 3.96
C GLU A 138 9.42 -10.84 2.94
N ILE A 139 9.64 -9.52 3.00
CA ILE A 139 10.54 -8.88 2.04
C ILE A 139 11.99 -9.24 2.32
N SER A 140 12.70 -9.66 1.29
CA SER A 140 14.12 -9.97 1.43
C SER A 140 14.99 -8.72 1.45
N GLY A 141 16.13 -8.78 2.12
CA GLY A 141 17.11 -7.69 2.10
C GLY A 141 17.60 -7.34 0.69
N ALA A 142 17.63 -8.32 -0.23
CA ALA A 142 17.99 -8.09 -1.63
C ALA A 142 16.94 -7.22 -2.36
N GLN A 143 15.65 -7.51 -2.14
CA GLN A 143 14.55 -6.71 -2.68
C GLN A 143 14.56 -5.29 -2.10
N LEU A 144 14.78 -5.17 -0.78
CA LEU A 144 14.92 -3.85 -0.14
C LEU A 144 16.10 -3.06 -0.71
N LEU A 145 17.24 -3.70 -0.93
CA LEU A 145 18.40 -3.05 -1.55
C LEU A 145 18.11 -2.61 -2.99
N GLU A 146 17.48 -3.47 -3.81
CA GLU A 146 17.10 -3.15 -5.18
C GLU A 146 16.20 -1.91 -5.24
N LEU A 147 15.12 -1.91 -4.44
CA LEU A 147 14.17 -0.79 -4.43
C LEU A 147 14.81 0.50 -3.87
N SER A 148 15.61 0.39 -2.82
CA SER A 148 16.29 1.55 -2.24
C SER A 148 17.31 2.18 -3.20
N GLN A 149 18.01 1.39 -4.02
CA GLN A 149 18.91 1.91 -5.05
C GLN A 149 18.18 2.75 -6.10
N LEU A 150 16.96 2.36 -6.47
CA LEU A 150 16.10 3.19 -7.33
C LEU A 150 15.65 4.46 -6.60
N ALA A 151 15.24 4.31 -5.35
CA ALA A 151 14.69 5.41 -4.56
C ALA A 151 15.72 6.50 -4.26
N ILE A 152 16.98 6.15 -3.94
CA ILE A 152 18.01 7.16 -3.66
C ILE A 152 18.49 7.93 -4.90
N ALA A 153 18.17 7.45 -6.08
CA ALA A 153 18.42 8.15 -7.36
C ALA A 153 17.21 8.97 -7.83
N ASP A 154 16.13 9.01 -7.09
CA ASP A 154 14.89 9.69 -7.45
C ASP A 154 15.06 11.22 -7.48
N PRO A 155 14.43 11.93 -8.43
CA PRO A 155 14.44 13.38 -8.44
C PRO A 155 13.75 14.00 -7.20
N ASP A 156 12.74 13.33 -6.62
CA ASP A 156 12.02 13.81 -5.45
C ASP A 156 12.75 13.47 -4.14
N GLY A 157 13.02 14.48 -3.32
CA GLY A 157 13.70 14.33 -2.04
C GLY A 157 12.96 13.44 -1.04
N THR A 158 11.62 13.39 -1.09
CA THR A 158 10.83 12.55 -0.19
C THR A 158 10.99 11.08 -0.52
N VAL A 159 11.06 10.75 -1.81
CA VAL A 159 11.36 9.38 -2.27
C VAL A 159 12.78 8.98 -1.87
N ARG A 160 13.77 9.89 -2.01
CA ARG A 160 15.15 9.62 -1.56
C ARG A 160 15.25 9.41 -0.05
N VAL A 161 14.47 10.14 0.76
CA VAL A 161 14.37 9.90 2.22
C VAL A 161 13.88 8.48 2.49
N GLY A 162 12.79 8.05 1.85
CA GLY A 162 12.28 6.68 1.99
C GLY A 162 13.31 5.62 1.58
N GLY A 163 14.08 5.88 0.52
CA GLY A 163 15.21 5.02 0.13
C GLY A 163 16.29 4.90 1.21
N ALA A 164 16.65 6.02 1.85
CA ALA A 164 17.62 6.04 2.95
C ALA A 164 17.10 5.29 4.20
N GLU A 165 15.80 5.39 4.51
CA GLU A 165 15.17 4.66 5.61
C GLU A 165 15.16 3.16 5.38
N ILE A 166 14.88 2.72 4.15
CA ILE A 166 14.97 1.29 3.77
C ILE A 166 16.41 0.79 3.87
N LEU A 167 17.39 1.54 3.37
CA LEU A 167 18.82 1.17 3.54
C LEU A 167 19.20 1.04 5.02
N SER A 168 18.68 1.91 5.87
CA SER A 168 18.87 1.85 7.31
C SER A 168 18.32 0.55 7.92
N ARG A 169 17.14 0.11 7.47
CA ARG A 169 16.59 -1.19 7.84
C ARG A 169 17.51 -2.33 7.42
N VAL A 170 17.98 -2.32 6.16
CA VAL A 170 18.89 -3.36 5.65
C VAL A 170 20.17 -3.41 6.48
N VAL A 171 20.75 -2.27 6.87
CA VAL A 171 21.96 -2.22 7.71
C VAL A 171 21.71 -2.86 9.08
N ARG A 172 20.54 -2.64 9.69
CA ARG A 172 20.19 -3.22 11.00
C ARG A 172 19.93 -4.72 10.94
N GLU A 173 19.29 -5.21 9.89
CA GLU A 173 18.81 -6.58 9.78
C GLU A 173 19.81 -7.54 9.10
N ALA A 174 20.66 -7.01 8.23
CA ALA A 174 21.64 -7.84 7.52
C ALA A 174 22.77 -8.31 8.47
N GLN A 175 23.27 -9.51 8.21
CA GLN A 175 24.45 -9.99 8.91
C GLN A 175 25.62 -9.01 8.80
N SER A 176 26.22 -8.67 9.91
CA SER A 176 27.36 -7.75 9.97
C SER A 176 28.49 -8.21 9.05
N GLY A 177 28.98 -7.30 8.21
CA GLY A 177 30.04 -7.61 7.25
C GLY A 177 29.59 -8.30 5.97
N SER A 178 28.30 -8.62 5.80
CA SER A 178 27.77 -9.14 4.54
C SER A 178 27.86 -8.10 3.42
N GLU A 179 27.90 -8.56 2.17
CA GLU A 179 27.89 -7.68 0.99
C GLU A 179 26.67 -6.74 1.01
N LEU A 180 25.51 -7.25 1.44
CA LEU A 180 24.26 -6.50 1.58
C LEU A 180 24.41 -5.32 2.58
N ALA A 181 24.97 -5.60 3.76
CA ALA A 181 25.22 -4.57 4.77
C ALA A 181 26.25 -3.55 4.30
N GLN A 182 27.33 -3.99 3.61
CA GLN A 182 28.37 -3.12 3.09
C GLN A 182 27.83 -2.21 1.98
N ALA A 183 27.07 -2.76 1.02
CA ALA A 183 26.44 -1.99 -0.04
C ALA A 183 25.50 -0.91 0.52
N SER A 184 24.64 -1.28 1.48
CA SER A 184 23.71 -0.36 2.12
C SER A 184 24.42 0.75 2.89
N ARG A 185 25.47 0.42 3.66
CA ARG A 185 26.29 1.43 4.36
C ARG A 185 26.99 2.37 3.39
N SER A 186 27.55 1.86 2.28
CA SER A 186 28.19 2.68 1.28
C SER A 186 27.23 3.67 0.63
N ALA A 187 25.99 3.23 0.34
CA ALA A 187 24.95 4.09 -0.19
C ALA A 187 24.55 5.18 0.81
N LEU A 188 24.35 4.85 2.10
CA LEU A 188 24.07 5.83 3.15
C LEU A 188 25.20 6.85 3.32
N LEU A 189 26.46 6.43 3.22
CA LEU A 189 27.61 7.35 3.27
C LEU A 189 27.58 8.34 2.10
N ALA A 190 27.25 7.89 0.89
CA ALA A 190 27.12 8.76 -0.27
C ALA A 190 25.99 9.80 -0.10
N LEU A 191 24.86 9.41 0.50
CA LEU A 191 23.71 10.30 0.77
C LEU A 191 24.01 11.42 1.76
N GLN A 192 25.10 11.39 2.49
CA GLN A 192 25.53 12.52 3.34
C GLN A 192 25.89 13.77 2.52
N GLN A 193 26.08 13.65 1.21
CA GLN A 193 26.33 14.75 0.28
C GLN A 193 25.08 15.15 -0.52
N ASP A 194 23.89 14.64 -0.15
CA ASP A 194 22.65 15.02 -0.84
C ASP A 194 22.33 16.50 -0.63
N SER A 195 21.74 17.11 -1.64
CA SER A 195 21.30 18.51 -1.58
C SER A 195 20.12 18.74 -0.63
N ASP A 196 19.32 17.69 -0.36
CA ASP A 196 18.20 17.73 0.58
C ASP A 196 18.67 17.30 1.97
N HIS A 197 18.64 18.26 2.91
CA HIS A 197 19.06 18.02 4.31
C HIS A 197 18.24 16.94 5.03
N ARG A 198 17.00 16.64 4.58
CA ARG A 198 16.18 15.54 5.11
C ARG A 198 16.79 14.19 4.72
N VAL A 199 17.30 14.06 3.50
CA VAL A 199 18.02 12.86 3.02
C VAL A 199 19.31 12.68 3.81
N VAL A 200 20.08 13.77 4.00
CA VAL A 200 21.30 13.75 4.83
C VAL A 200 21.01 13.27 6.26
N ALA A 201 19.93 13.80 6.86
CA ALA A 201 19.54 13.41 8.22
C ALA A 201 19.13 11.93 8.30
N ALA A 202 18.34 11.44 7.34
CA ALA A 202 17.95 10.02 7.26
C ALA A 202 19.18 9.11 7.10
N ALA A 203 20.12 9.50 6.25
CA ALA A 203 21.36 8.75 6.04
C ALA A 203 22.24 8.70 7.30
N LEU A 204 22.39 9.82 8.03
CA LEU A 204 23.14 9.88 9.28
C LEU A 204 22.51 8.99 10.34
N ASN A 205 21.18 9.04 10.49
CA ASN A 205 20.46 8.19 11.44
C ASN A 205 20.67 6.69 11.12
N GLY A 206 20.62 6.32 9.85
CA GLY A 206 20.80 4.93 9.42
C GLY A 206 22.21 4.39 9.62
N LEU A 207 23.23 5.25 9.73
CA LEU A 207 24.60 4.85 10.01
C LEU A 207 24.91 4.67 11.50
N GLN A 208 24.06 5.20 12.39
CA GLN A 208 24.24 5.12 13.85
C GLN A 208 23.66 3.82 14.46
N GLY A 209 22.77 3.14 13.77
CA GLY A 209 22.17 1.86 14.16
C GLY A 209 22.91 0.71 13.57
#